data_7b6487241de5c45d719d66d85b858e2d
#
_entry.id   7b6487241de5c45d719d66d85b858e2d
#
_cell.length_a   1.000
_cell.length_b   1.000
_cell.length_c   1.000
_cell.angle_alpha   90.00
_cell.angle_beta   90.00
_cell.angle_gamma   90.00
#
_symmetry.space_group_name_H-M   'P 1'
#
loop_
_entity.id
_entity.type
_entity.pdbx_description
1 polymer ?
#
loop_
_entity_poly.entity_id
_entity_poly.type
_entity_poly.pdbx_seq_one_letter_code
_entity_poly.pdbx_strand_id
1 'polypeptide(L)'
;MGLLDIILGRTKPVAPDLDRLFALPSAAVTLEAAVSLTPTGTGAVCFATVEGAAFDDVRREVRALLDADAARTGPPVGIERDEYGYSWLVSRRGPRDLPALVSDLHAVNSALESDGFGPQLLCSVVGFRGEDEGEGGAGGRLGLVYLYKRGTFYPFAPLPGGGRRRDSALELRVRAALADDLRIEPELDRWFPIWGAPGL
;
A
#
# COMPACT_ATOMS: atom_id res chain seq x y z
N MET A 1 12.02 -0.43 32.34
CA MET A 1 11.48 -1.67 31.72
C MET A 1 11.54 -2.76 32.75
N GLY A 2 10.37 -3.20 33.23
CA GLY A 2 10.30 -4.16 34.29
C GLY A 2 10.47 -5.59 33.79
N LEU A 3 11.16 -6.43 34.49
CA LEU A 3 11.36 -7.87 34.19
C LEU A 3 10.05 -8.63 34.00
N LEU A 4 8.93 -8.14 34.54
CA LEU A 4 7.57 -8.69 34.41
C LEU A 4 6.98 -8.51 33.01
N ASP A 5 7.35 -7.45 32.27
CA ASP A 5 6.86 -7.21 30.91
C ASP A 5 7.47 -8.20 29.91
N ILE A 6 8.66 -8.71 30.19
CA ILE A 6 9.35 -9.69 29.35
C ILE A 6 8.74 -11.09 29.54
N ILE A 7 8.31 -11.43 30.76
CA ILE A 7 7.75 -12.74 31.10
C ILE A 7 6.29 -12.89 30.56
N LEU A 8 5.54 -11.80 30.45
CA LEU A 8 4.14 -11.82 29.99
C LEU A 8 3.98 -11.68 28.47
N GLY A 9 5.09 -11.62 27.70
CA GLY A 9 5.01 -11.53 26.24
C GLY A 9 4.25 -10.31 25.71
N ARG A 10 4.02 -9.31 26.57
CA ARG A 10 3.39 -8.04 26.18
C ARG A 10 4.42 -7.11 25.54
N THR A 11 4.80 -7.42 24.30
CA THR A 11 5.32 -6.37 23.43
C THR A 11 4.20 -5.35 23.28
N LYS A 12 4.42 -4.10 23.74
CA LYS A 12 3.52 -2.99 23.41
C LYS A 12 3.27 -3.05 21.90
N PRO A 13 2.01 -3.03 21.43
CA PRO A 13 1.73 -2.87 20.02
C PRO A 13 2.50 -1.63 19.56
N VAL A 14 3.36 -1.77 18.56
CA VAL A 14 4.02 -0.62 17.95
C VAL A 14 2.86 0.18 17.34
N ALA A 15 2.65 1.41 17.79
CA ALA A 15 1.67 2.28 17.18
C ALA A 15 2.07 2.48 15.71
N PRO A 16 1.14 2.33 14.77
CA PRO A 16 1.40 2.55 13.36
C PRO A 16 1.91 3.99 13.17
N ASP A 17 2.88 4.14 12.28
CA ASP A 17 3.44 5.45 11.92
C ASP A 17 2.98 5.80 10.51
N LEU A 18 1.71 6.23 10.40
CA LEU A 18 1.06 6.51 9.11
C LEU A 18 1.71 7.66 8.33
N ASP A 19 2.38 8.58 9.04
CA ASP A 19 3.08 9.71 8.40
C ASP A 19 4.21 9.26 7.47
N ARG A 20 4.70 8.02 7.64
CA ARG A 20 5.68 7.43 6.71
C ARG A 20 5.16 7.29 5.28
N LEU A 21 3.85 7.22 5.08
CA LEU A 21 3.26 7.22 3.75
C LEU A 21 3.67 8.46 2.95
N PHE A 22 3.86 9.61 3.60
CA PHE A 22 4.26 10.86 2.95
C PHE A 22 5.71 10.85 2.42
N ALA A 23 6.49 9.81 2.65
CA ALA A 23 7.78 9.61 2.01
C ALA A 23 7.66 9.02 0.58
N LEU A 24 6.51 8.47 0.20
CA LEU A 24 6.29 7.85 -1.12
C LEU A 24 6.52 8.78 -2.31
N PRO A 25 6.13 10.07 -2.29
CA PRO A 25 6.43 10.98 -3.40
C PRO A 25 7.93 11.15 -3.68
N SER A 26 8.76 11.25 -2.64
CA SER A 26 10.22 11.29 -2.80
C SER A 26 10.77 9.97 -3.33
N ALA A 27 10.32 8.86 -2.74
CA ALA A 27 10.69 7.52 -3.19
C ALA A 27 10.33 7.25 -4.66
N ALA A 28 9.24 7.82 -5.17
CA ALA A 28 8.85 7.70 -6.57
C ALA A 28 9.86 8.34 -7.53
N VAL A 29 10.45 9.48 -7.14
CA VAL A 29 11.52 10.13 -7.93
C VAL A 29 12.75 9.22 -8.01
N THR A 30 13.13 8.61 -6.88
CA THR A 30 14.24 7.65 -6.84
C THR A 30 13.95 6.41 -7.68
N LEU A 31 12.71 5.89 -7.65
CA LEU A 31 12.31 4.74 -8.48
C LEU A 31 12.39 5.04 -9.98
N GLU A 32 11.89 6.20 -10.38
CA GLU A 32 11.96 6.62 -11.78
C GLU A 32 13.42 6.70 -12.26
N ALA A 33 14.29 7.33 -11.45
CA ALA A 33 15.70 7.50 -11.78
C ALA A 33 16.50 6.18 -11.77
N ALA A 34 16.23 5.28 -10.82
CA ALA A 34 17.04 4.07 -10.61
C ALA A 34 16.59 2.86 -11.42
N VAL A 35 15.27 2.72 -11.68
CA VAL A 35 14.67 1.52 -12.28
C VAL A 35 13.59 1.83 -13.32
N SER A 36 13.42 3.10 -13.72
CA SER A 36 12.44 3.57 -14.73
C SER A 36 11.00 3.15 -14.43
N LEU A 37 10.61 3.17 -13.15
CA LEU A 37 9.25 2.88 -12.70
C LEU A 37 8.54 4.16 -12.28
N THR A 38 7.36 4.41 -12.86
CA THR A 38 6.52 5.59 -12.55
C THR A 38 5.21 5.18 -11.89
N PRO A 39 4.59 6.07 -11.06
CA PRO A 39 3.31 5.77 -10.42
C PRO A 39 2.21 5.48 -11.44
N THR A 40 1.35 4.50 -11.15
CA THR A 40 0.15 4.22 -11.97
C THR A 40 -1.00 5.18 -11.66
N GLY A 41 -0.93 5.90 -10.53
CA GLY A 41 -2.05 6.66 -9.98
C GLY A 41 -3.07 5.82 -9.22
N THR A 42 -2.81 4.53 -9.03
CA THR A 42 -3.66 3.64 -8.23
C THR A 42 -3.01 3.29 -6.91
N GLY A 43 -3.77 3.42 -5.84
CA GLY A 43 -3.39 2.95 -4.50
C GLY A 43 -4.58 2.37 -3.77
N ALA A 44 -4.32 1.50 -2.80
CA ALA A 44 -5.36 0.83 -2.05
C ALA A 44 -4.95 0.55 -0.61
N VAL A 45 -5.93 0.52 0.29
CA VAL A 45 -5.79 0.08 1.69
C VAL A 45 -6.45 -1.27 1.84
N CYS A 46 -5.68 -2.26 2.30
CA CYS A 46 -6.12 -3.62 2.57
C CYS A 46 -6.51 -3.79 4.03
N PHE A 47 -7.64 -4.40 4.26
CA PHE A 47 -8.10 -4.74 5.61
C PHE A 47 -8.84 -6.07 5.63
N ALA A 48 -8.81 -6.72 6.80
CA ALA A 48 -9.62 -7.90 7.03
C ALA A 48 -11.09 -7.53 6.99
N THR A 49 -11.89 -8.26 6.21
CA THR A 49 -13.33 -7.99 6.11
C THR A 49 -13.99 -8.21 7.47
N VAL A 50 -14.71 -7.19 7.93
CA VAL A 50 -15.52 -7.23 9.14
C VAL A 50 -16.98 -7.06 8.74
N GLU A 51 -17.86 -7.88 9.30
CA GLU A 51 -19.29 -7.75 9.11
C GLU A 51 -19.86 -6.90 10.26
N GLY A 52 -20.74 -5.97 9.92
CA GLY A 52 -21.42 -5.14 10.92
C GLY A 52 -21.68 -3.69 10.48
N ALA A 53 -22.79 -3.15 10.93
CA ALA A 53 -23.25 -1.81 10.52
C ALA A 53 -22.22 -0.70 10.82
N ALA A 54 -21.56 -0.75 11.97
CA ALA A 54 -20.55 0.25 12.35
C ALA A 54 -19.38 0.32 11.35
N PHE A 55 -18.91 -0.83 10.88
CA PHE A 55 -17.85 -0.88 9.87
C PHE A 55 -18.31 -0.37 8.50
N ASP A 56 -19.55 -0.70 8.12
CA ASP A 56 -20.15 -0.22 6.87
C ASP A 56 -20.40 1.29 6.93
N ASP A 57 -20.70 1.86 8.07
CA ASP A 57 -20.86 3.30 8.27
C ASP A 57 -19.55 4.04 8.05
N VAL A 58 -18.47 3.61 8.71
CA VAL A 58 -17.12 4.20 8.54
C VAL A 58 -16.66 4.12 7.08
N ARG A 59 -16.87 2.98 6.43
CA ARG A 59 -16.52 2.82 5.01
C ARG A 59 -17.28 3.81 4.12
N ARG A 60 -18.57 4.05 4.39
CA ARG A 60 -19.36 5.03 3.65
C ARG A 60 -18.88 6.46 3.90
N GLU A 61 -18.58 6.80 5.15
CA GLU A 61 -18.08 8.14 5.51
C GLU A 61 -16.73 8.43 4.87
N VAL A 62 -15.78 7.51 4.97
CA VAL A 62 -14.46 7.66 4.34
C VAL A 62 -14.60 7.81 2.82
N ARG A 63 -15.44 6.99 2.18
CA ARG A 63 -15.69 7.09 0.75
C ARG A 63 -16.31 8.44 0.38
N ALA A 64 -17.32 8.88 1.11
CA ALA A 64 -17.98 10.16 0.88
C ALA A 64 -17.03 11.34 1.05
N LEU A 65 -16.17 11.29 2.08
CA LEU A 65 -15.14 12.31 2.31
C LEU A 65 -14.15 12.41 1.14
N LEU A 66 -13.65 11.30 0.66
CA LEU A 66 -12.69 11.28 -0.44
C LEU A 66 -13.32 11.65 -1.79
N ASP A 67 -14.57 11.25 -2.02
CA ASP A 67 -15.31 11.58 -3.25
C ASP A 67 -15.79 13.05 -3.28
N ALA A 68 -15.86 13.72 -2.11
CA ALA A 68 -16.20 15.14 -2.01
C ALA A 68 -15.02 16.08 -2.40
N ASP A 69 -13.82 15.57 -2.57
CA ASP A 69 -12.67 16.36 -2.99
C ASP A 69 -12.86 16.90 -4.42
N ALA A 70 -13.08 18.20 -4.54
CA ALA A 70 -13.29 18.88 -5.82
C ALA A 70 -12.09 18.80 -6.79
N ALA A 71 -10.89 18.51 -6.27
CA ALA A 71 -9.69 18.32 -7.09
C ALA A 71 -9.58 16.91 -7.66
N ARG A 72 -10.44 15.98 -7.24
CA ARG A 72 -10.46 14.62 -7.75
C ARG A 72 -10.94 14.58 -9.20
N THR A 73 -10.07 14.15 -10.10
CA THR A 73 -10.37 13.98 -11.53
C THR A 73 -10.58 12.51 -11.94
N GLY A 74 -10.30 11.58 -11.02
CA GLY A 74 -10.42 10.14 -11.24
C GLY A 74 -11.80 9.58 -10.89
N PRO A 75 -12.01 8.27 -11.11
CA PRO A 75 -13.25 7.60 -10.71
C PRO A 75 -13.45 7.65 -9.19
N PRO A 76 -14.71 7.50 -8.72
CA PRO A 76 -15.01 7.42 -7.30
C PRO A 76 -14.19 6.34 -6.59
N VAL A 77 -13.99 6.53 -5.28
CA VAL A 77 -13.32 5.55 -4.44
C VAL A 77 -14.11 4.24 -4.44
N GLY A 78 -13.44 3.16 -4.83
CA GLY A 78 -14.01 1.83 -4.96
C GLY A 78 -13.74 0.95 -3.74
N ILE A 79 -14.58 -0.07 -3.56
CA ILE A 79 -14.32 -1.17 -2.64
C ILE A 79 -14.29 -2.43 -3.46
N GLU A 80 -13.17 -3.14 -3.38
CA GLU A 80 -12.94 -4.39 -4.09
C GLU A 80 -12.69 -5.51 -3.05
N ARG A 81 -13.00 -6.74 -3.41
CA ARG A 81 -12.71 -7.92 -2.59
C ARG A 81 -11.82 -8.85 -3.39
N ASP A 82 -10.74 -9.32 -2.77
CA ASP A 82 -9.87 -10.28 -3.41
C ASP A 82 -10.34 -11.75 -3.22
N GLU A 83 -9.68 -12.66 -3.90
CA GLU A 83 -9.97 -14.10 -3.83
C GLU A 83 -9.69 -14.72 -2.45
N TYR A 84 -8.93 -14.02 -1.60
CA TYR A 84 -8.60 -14.45 -0.23
C TYR A 84 -9.59 -13.93 0.81
N GLY A 85 -10.58 -13.12 0.39
CA GLY A 85 -11.60 -12.56 1.26
C GLY A 85 -11.21 -11.25 1.96
N TYR A 86 -10.06 -10.65 1.62
CA TYR A 86 -9.69 -9.32 2.08
C TYR A 86 -10.44 -8.25 1.29
N SER A 87 -10.69 -7.14 1.94
CA SER A 87 -11.30 -5.97 1.31
C SER A 87 -10.25 -4.91 1.04
N TRP A 88 -10.40 -4.23 -0.10
CA TRP A 88 -9.52 -3.18 -0.56
C TRP A 88 -10.33 -1.92 -0.80
N LEU A 89 -10.01 -0.83 -0.13
CA LEU A 89 -10.51 0.48 -0.45
C LEU A 89 -9.53 1.11 -1.44
N VAL A 90 -10.00 1.35 -2.67
CA VAL A 90 -9.16 1.72 -3.82
C VAL A 90 -9.38 3.17 -4.17
N SER A 91 -8.30 3.94 -4.16
CA SER A 91 -8.27 5.31 -4.68
C SER A 91 -7.50 5.36 -6.00
N ARG A 92 -8.02 6.16 -6.94
CA ARG A 92 -7.40 6.42 -8.24
C ARG A 92 -7.27 7.92 -8.44
N ARG A 93 -6.04 8.36 -8.77
CA ARG A 93 -5.68 9.74 -9.10
C ARG A 93 -4.92 9.76 -10.42
N GLY A 94 -4.64 10.94 -10.95
CA GLY A 94 -3.71 11.04 -12.07
C GLY A 94 -2.32 10.48 -11.69
N PRO A 95 -1.57 9.86 -12.62
CA PRO A 95 -0.23 9.33 -12.30
C PRO A 95 0.75 10.37 -11.75
N ARG A 96 0.55 11.65 -12.07
CA ARG A 96 1.36 12.77 -11.57
C ARG A 96 0.89 13.31 -10.21
N ASP A 97 -0.21 12.79 -9.69
CA ASP A 97 -0.85 13.27 -8.46
C ASP A 97 -0.65 12.30 -7.29
N LEU A 98 0.55 11.75 -7.22
CA LEU A 98 0.93 10.83 -6.13
C LEU A 98 0.78 11.44 -4.74
N PRO A 99 1.09 12.74 -4.49
CA PRO A 99 0.86 13.33 -3.18
C PRO A 99 -0.61 13.28 -2.74
N ALA A 100 -1.56 13.56 -3.63
CA ALA A 100 -2.99 13.46 -3.32
C ALA A 100 -3.41 12.00 -3.09
N LEU A 101 -2.89 11.05 -3.89
CA LEU A 101 -3.13 9.63 -3.67
C LEU A 101 -2.66 9.19 -2.28
N VAL A 102 -1.46 9.61 -1.86
CA VAL A 102 -0.90 9.32 -0.54
C VAL A 102 -1.77 9.91 0.57
N SER A 103 -2.28 11.13 0.38
CA SER A 103 -3.21 11.77 1.33
C SER A 103 -4.52 10.97 1.45
N ASP A 104 -5.06 10.44 0.35
CA ASP A 104 -6.21 9.55 0.37
C ASP A 104 -5.95 8.30 1.21
N LEU A 105 -4.82 7.60 0.96
CA LEU A 105 -4.46 6.39 1.70
C LEU A 105 -4.25 6.69 3.20
N HIS A 106 -3.62 7.81 3.53
CA HIS A 106 -3.44 8.26 4.90
C HIS A 106 -4.80 8.52 5.58
N ALA A 107 -5.70 9.23 4.91
CA ALA A 107 -7.04 9.53 5.45
C ALA A 107 -7.85 8.26 5.71
N VAL A 108 -7.82 7.28 4.80
CA VAL A 108 -8.47 5.97 4.97
C VAL A 108 -7.94 5.24 6.21
N ASN A 109 -6.62 5.12 6.32
CA ASN A 109 -6.00 4.42 7.44
C ASN A 109 -6.32 5.12 8.78
N SER A 110 -6.22 6.46 8.81
CA SER A 110 -6.48 7.26 10.02
C SER A 110 -7.93 7.16 10.47
N ALA A 111 -8.89 7.22 9.54
CA ALA A 111 -10.30 7.07 9.88
C ALA A 111 -10.60 5.69 10.45
N LEU A 112 -10.16 4.61 9.77
CA LEU A 112 -10.36 3.24 10.26
C LEU A 112 -9.68 3.01 11.62
N GLU A 113 -8.50 3.60 11.86
CA GLU A 113 -7.81 3.53 13.15
C GLU A 113 -8.59 4.27 14.25
N SER A 114 -9.05 5.50 13.97
CA SER A 114 -9.78 6.33 14.92
C SER A 114 -11.10 5.71 15.37
N ASP A 115 -11.75 4.99 14.47
CA ASP A 115 -13.01 4.30 14.74
C ASP A 115 -12.82 2.88 15.32
N GLY A 116 -11.60 2.54 15.71
CA GLY A 116 -11.28 1.29 16.41
C GLY A 116 -11.02 0.09 15.50
N PHE A 117 -10.98 0.29 14.17
CA PHE A 117 -10.69 -0.77 13.18
C PHE A 117 -9.20 -0.94 12.86
N GLY A 118 -8.30 -0.30 13.61
CA GLY A 118 -6.85 -0.47 13.47
C GLY A 118 -6.37 -1.93 13.47
N PRO A 119 -6.90 -2.83 14.33
CA PRO A 119 -6.55 -4.25 14.29
C PRO A 119 -6.82 -4.94 12.96
N GLN A 120 -7.81 -4.49 12.18
CA GLN A 120 -8.20 -5.02 10.88
C GLN A 120 -7.33 -4.52 9.73
N LEU A 121 -6.64 -3.38 9.90
CA LEU A 121 -5.74 -2.83 8.90
C LEU A 121 -4.52 -3.75 8.71
N LEU A 122 -4.20 -4.05 7.45
CA LEU A 122 -3.13 -4.96 7.07
C LEU A 122 -1.99 -4.21 6.37
N CYS A 123 -2.29 -3.60 5.23
CA CYS A 123 -1.31 -2.87 4.45
C CYS A 123 -1.95 -1.80 3.56
N SER A 124 -1.12 -0.89 3.06
CA SER A 124 -1.47 -0.01 1.95
C SER A 124 -0.53 -0.29 0.79
N VAL A 125 -1.00 -0.15 -0.45
CA VAL A 125 -0.18 -0.36 -1.65
C VAL A 125 -0.32 0.81 -2.60
N VAL A 126 0.79 1.19 -3.24
CA VAL A 126 0.82 2.11 -4.38
C VAL A 126 1.45 1.38 -5.56
N GLY A 127 0.75 1.40 -6.70
CA GLY A 127 1.19 0.76 -7.93
C GLY A 127 2.16 1.63 -8.73
N PHE A 128 3.17 0.99 -9.30
CA PHE A 128 4.14 1.55 -10.25
C PHE A 128 4.24 0.67 -11.47
N ARG A 129 4.64 1.26 -12.60
CA ARG A 129 4.86 0.56 -13.87
C ARG A 129 6.09 1.09 -14.58
N GLY A 130 6.79 0.22 -15.29
CA GLY A 130 7.79 0.60 -16.26
C GLY A 130 7.17 1.01 -17.59
N GLU A 131 7.93 1.72 -18.42
CA GLU A 131 7.56 1.95 -19.80
C GLU A 131 7.63 0.63 -20.58
N ASP A 132 6.65 0.39 -21.45
CA ASP A 132 6.66 -0.76 -22.36
C ASP A 132 7.73 -0.53 -23.43
N GLU A 133 8.89 -1.15 -23.29
CA GLU A 133 9.90 -1.18 -24.34
C GLU A 133 9.53 -2.24 -25.39
N GLY A 134 8.65 -1.88 -26.35
CA GLY A 134 8.42 -2.62 -27.59
C GLY A 134 7.37 -3.73 -27.54
N GLU A 135 7.03 -4.27 -28.73
CA GLU A 135 6.04 -5.33 -28.95
C GLU A 135 6.37 -6.60 -28.13
N GLY A 136 5.65 -6.79 -27.03
CA GLY A 136 5.76 -7.95 -26.14
C GLY A 136 6.50 -7.72 -24.83
N GLY A 137 7.05 -6.54 -24.59
CA GLY A 137 7.62 -6.14 -23.30
C GLY A 137 6.52 -5.78 -22.32
N ALA A 138 6.15 -6.70 -21.43
CA ALA A 138 5.35 -6.33 -20.28
C ALA A 138 6.22 -5.46 -19.38
N GLY A 139 6.08 -4.14 -19.47
CA GLY A 139 6.75 -3.20 -18.56
C GLY A 139 6.60 -3.69 -17.13
N GLY A 140 7.69 -3.71 -16.38
CA GLY A 140 7.70 -4.24 -15.02
C GLY A 140 6.59 -3.60 -14.18
N ARG A 141 5.85 -4.40 -13.42
CA ARG A 141 4.87 -3.93 -12.45
C ARG A 141 5.44 -4.04 -11.06
N LEU A 142 5.16 -3.04 -10.24
CA LEU A 142 5.62 -3.00 -8.86
C LEU A 142 4.54 -2.42 -7.96
N GLY A 143 4.31 -3.05 -6.81
CA GLY A 143 3.62 -2.44 -5.67
C GLY A 143 4.62 -2.06 -4.58
N LEU A 144 4.61 -0.81 -4.13
CA LEU A 144 5.21 -0.47 -2.86
C LEU A 144 4.18 -0.68 -1.77
N VAL A 145 4.44 -1.65 -0.89
CA VAL A 145 3.52 -2.10 0.14
C VAL A 145 3.97 -1.56 1.50
N TYR A 146 3.10 -0.81 2.15
CA TYR A 146 3.28 -0.34 3.53
C TYR A 146 2.61 -1.31 4.49
N LEU A 147 3.38 -1.90 5.41
CA LEU A 147 2.87 -2.76 6.47
C LEU A 147 2.37 -1.91 7.65
N TYR A 148 1.05 -1.83 7.82
CA TYR A 148 0.42 -0.97 8.80
C TYR A 148 0.99 -1.17 10.23
N LYS A 149 1.02 -2.41 10.72
CA LYS A 149 1.45 -2.74 12.09
C LYS A 149 2.96 -2.60 12.35
N ARG A 150 3.75 -2.41 11.30
CA ARG A 150 5.22 -2.35 11.39
C ARG A 150 5.79 -0.97 11.04
N GLY A 151 5.04 -0.17 10.28
CA GLY A 151 5.52 1.09 9.75
C GLY A 151 6.71 0.92 8.79
N THR A 152 6.74 -0.18 8.04
CA THR A 152 7.80 -0.53 7.09
C THR A 152 7.24 -0.79 5.71
N PHE A 153 8.09 -0.64 4.69
CA PHE A 153 7.73 -0.85 3.29
C PHE A 153 8.42 -2.07 2.71
N TYR A 154 7.80 -2.71 1.73
CA TYR A 154 8.48 -3.68 0.89
C TYR A 154 7.97 -3.60 -0.56
N PRO A 155 8.83 -3.91 -1.55
CA PRO A 155 8.43 -4.03 -2.93
C PRO A 155 7.81 -5.40 -3.22
N PHE A 156 6.78 -5.41 -4.07
CA PHE A 156 6.19 -6.62 -4.61
C PHE A 156 6.07 -6.47 -6.13
N ALA A 157 6.78 -7.30 -6.88
CA ALA A 157 6.85 -7.24 -8.34
C ALA A 157 6.28 -8.54 -8.96
N PRO A 158 4.98 -8.58 -9.30
CA PRO A 158 4.39 -9.74 -9.95
C PRO A 158 4.86 -9.85 -11.41
N LEU A 159 5.30 -11.02 -11.83
CA LEU A 159 5.58 -11.31 -13.23
C LEU A 159 4.28 -11.58 -13.98
N PRO A 160 4.14 -11.09 -15.24
CA PRO A 160 2.98 -11.39 -16.08
C PRO A 160 2.94 -12.87 -16.47
N GLY A 161 1.77 -13.33 -16.97
CA GLY A 161 1.63 -14.64 -17.58
C GLY A 161 1.15 -15.77 -16.68
N GLY A 162 0.58 -15.44 -15.51
CA GLY A 162 0.02 -16.43 -14.56
C GLY A 162 1.10 -17.19 -13.78
N GLY A 163 0.70 -18.06 -12.86
CA GLY A 163 1.65 -18.90 -12.11
C GLY A 163 2.24 -18.25 -10.87
N ARG A 164 1.74 -17.10 -10.43
CA ARG A 164 2.11 -16.46 -9.15
C ARG A 164 3.63 -16.41 -8.92
N ARG A 165 4.34 -15.88 -9.90
CA ARG A 165 5.80 -15.66 -9.83
C ARG A 165 6.12 -14.20 -9.57
N ARG A 166 7.21 -13.95 -8.85
CA ARG A 166 7.74 -12.62 -8.52
C ARG A 166 9.03 -12.35 -9.26
N ASP A 167 9.28 -11.10 -9.61
CA ASP A 167 10.59 -10.62 -10.03
C ASP A 167 11.41 -10.24 -8.79
N SER A 168 12.01 -11.24 -8.15
CA SER A 168 12.84 -11.02 -6.97
C SER A 168 14.08 -10.17 -7.25
N ALA A 169 14.57 -10.17 -8.49
CA ALA A 169 15.72 -9.34 -8.88
C ALA A 169 15.34 -7.86 -8.90
N LEU A 170 14.16 -7.53 -9.45
CA LEU A 170 13.62 -6.17 -9.41
C LEU A 170 13.35 -5.74 -7.97
N GLU A 171 12.70 -6.58 -7.16
CA GLU A 171 12.41 -6.28 -5.75
C GLU A 171 13.66 -5.95 -4.95
N LEU A 172 14.75 -6.70 -5.12
CA LEU A 172 16.02 -6.44 -4.43
C LEU A 172 16.72 -5.16 -4.94
N ARG A 173 16.61 -4.86 -6.24
CA ARG A 173 17.11 -3.58 -6.77
C ARG A 173 16.33 -2.40 -6.20
N VAL A 174 15.01 -2.49 -6.15
CA VAL A 174 14.14 -1.47 -5.54
C VAL A 174 14.44 -1.29 -4.05
N ARG A 175 14.62 -2.40 -3.31
CA ARG A 175 15.06 -2.35 -1.91
C ARG A 175 16.34 -1.54 -1.75
N ALA A 176 17.33 -1.81 -2.58
CA ALA A 176 18.63 -1.12 -2.50
C ALA A 176 18.50 0.38 -2.87
N ALA A 177 17.72 0.69 -3.91
CA ALA A 177 17.52 2.08 -4.36
C ALA A 177 16.79 2.93 -3.32
N LEU A 178 15.82 2.36 -2.60
CA LEU A 178 14.97 3.08 -1.65
C LEU A 178 15.44 3.01 -0.18
N ALA A 179 16.63 2.48 0.08
CA ALA A 179 17.11 2.25 1.45
C ALA A 179 17.20 3.54 2.28
N ASP A 180 17.49 4.67 1.64
CA ASP A 180 17.60 5.98 2.29
C ASP A 180 16.27 6.76 2.28
N ASP A 181 15.34 6.44 1.37
CA ASP A 181 14.05 7.12 1.26
C ASP A 181 12.98 6.51 2.16
N LEU A 182 12.96 5.18 2.27
CA LEU A 182 11.92 4.44 2.96
C LEU A 182 12.50 3.49 4.00
N ARG A 183 11.79 3.35 5.11
CA ARG A 183 12.07 2.28 6.08
C ARG A 183 11.65 0.93 5.49
N ILE A 184 12.55 0.28 4.78
CA ILE A 184 12.29 -1.02 4.18
C ILE A 184 12.21 -2.12 5.26
N GLU A 185 11.25 -3.04 5.10
CA GLU A 185 11.11 -4.22 5.95
C GLU A 185 12.36 -5.11 5.82
N PRO A 186 13.12 -5.30 6.90
CA PRO A 186 14.39 -6.04 6.82
C PRO A 186 14.18 -7.55 6.62
N GLU A 187 13.06 -8.10 7.12
CA GLU A 187 12.77 -9.52 7.11
C GLU A 187 12.05 -9.90 5.81
N LEU A 188 12.72 -10.59 4.89
CA LEU A 188 12.16 -11.01 3.60
C LEU A 188 10.94 -11.94 3.75
N ASP A 189 10.88 -12.74 4.81
CA ASP A 189 9.74 -13.61 5.11
C ASP A 189 8.44 -12.84 5.38
N ARG A 190 8.55 -11.52 5.59
CA ARG A 190 7.41 -10.62 5.76
C ARG A 190 7.00 -9.91 4.47
N TRP A 191 7.67 -10.18 3.38
CA TRP A 191 7.30 -9.67 2.06
C TRP A 191 6.22 -10.54 1.45
N PHE A 192 5.04 -10.48 2.04
CA PHE A 192 3.91 -11.29 1.62
C PHE A 192 3.49 -10.97 0.18
N PRO A 193 3.21 -11.99 -0.65
CA PRO A 193 2.68 -11.73 -1.97
C PRO A 193 1.23 -11.23 -1.87
N ILE A 194 0.95 -10.12 -2.56
CA ILE A 194 -0.37 -9.50 -2.66
C ILE A 194 -0.95 -9.72 -4.07
N TRP A 195 -1.11 -10.99 -4.45
CA TRP A 195 -1.65 -11.35 -5.75
C TRP A 195 -3.05 -10.77 -5.95
N GLY A 196 -3.28 -10.15 -7.14
CA GLY A 196 -4.56 -9.53 -7.45
C GLY A 196 -4.86 -8.22 -6.72
N ALA A 197 -3.88 -7.65 -6.02
CA ALA A 197 -4.04 -6.34 -5.41
C ALA A 197 -4.35 -5.27 -6.46
N PRO A 198 -5.25 -4.32 -6.17
CA PRO A 198 -5.59 -3.25 -7.10
C PRO A 198 -4.36 -2.43 -7.53
N GLY A 199 -4.22 -2.21 -8.84
CA GLY A 199 -3.12 -1.43 -9.42
C GLY A 199 -1.87 -2.23 -9.79
N LEU A 200 -1.91 -3.58 -9.66
CA LEU A 200 -0.81 -4.50 -10.02
C LEU A 200 -1.15 -5.40 -11.20
#